data_3b45d401d75d6830f617d1109fe67520
#
_entry.id   3b45d401d75d6830f617d1109fe67520
#
_cell.length_a   1.000
_cell.length_b   1.000
_cell.length_c   1.000
_cell.angle_alpha   90.00
_cell.angle_beta   90.00
_cell.angle_gamma   90.00
#
_symmetry.space_group_name_H-M   'P 1'
#
loop_
_entity.id
_entity.type
_entity.pdbx_description
1 polymer ?
#
loop_
_entity_poly.entity_id
_entity_poly.type
_entity_poly.pdbx_seq_one_letter_code
_entity_poly.pdbx_strand_id
1 'polypeptide(L)'
;YIDWRRWSYYYLNPSKYPRGDQPTKENDYEIFLGATDPTAWKNIEMGWAGGTWDGSRVPNTDWCDMVTQTGVTHEHTLSASGGTDKMKGYASIGYLDNEGTVKGQAYTRYTTKLSLDLKPTKWFNLGLNVNGTFSEQQYGSSASSVGQLIKGMPSNLYAASTSLFPYASPYDENGNRIEY
;
A
#
# COMPACT_ATOMS: atom_id res chain seq x y z
N TYR A 1 15.03 4.49 -14.41
CA TYR A 1 14.65 5.81 -13.90
C TYR A 1 15.75 6.86 -14.10
N ILE A 2 16.98 6.58 -13.70
CA ILE A 2 18.11 7.53 -13.78
C ILE A 2 18.30 8.02 -15.22
N ASP A 3 18.43 7.12 -16.19
CA ASP A 3 18.64 7.48 -17.59
C ASP A 3 17.43 8.23 -18.18
N TRP A 4 16.22 7.85 -17.80
CA TRP A 4 15.02 8.58 -18.18
C TRP A 4 15.03 10.02 -17.66
N ARG A 5 15.42 10.23 -16.38
CA ARG A 5 15.51 11.56 -15.78
C ARG A 5 16.59 12.41 -16.47
N ARG A 6 17.79 11.85 -16.72
CA ARG A 6 18.84 12.51 -17.51
C ARG A 6 18.33 12.94 -18.89
N TRP A 7 17.71 11.98 -19.60
CA TRP A 7 17.16 12.25 -20.92
C TRP A 7 16.14 13.38 -20.92
N SER A 8 15.25 13.45 -19.93
CA SER A 8 14.28 14.54 -19.82
C SER A 8 14.92 15.89 -19.61
N TYR A 9 16.00 15.99 -18.84
CA TYR A 9 16.75 17.22 -18.64
C TYR A 9 17.49 17.65 -19.92
N TYR A 10 18.13 16.72 -20.60
CA TYR A 10 18.81 16.99 -21.87
C TYR A 10 17.86 17.44 -22.97
N TYR A 11 16.65 16.90 -22.98
CA TYR A 11 15.61 17.28 -23.93
C TYR A 11 15.02 18.67 -23.62
N LEU A 12 14.73 18.96 -22.36
CA LEU A 12 14.10 20.22 -21.93
C LEU A 12 15.09 21.40 -21.94
N ASN A 13 16.38 21.15 -21.75
CA ASN A 13 17.40 22.17 -21.65
C ASN A 13 18.61 21.87 -22.54
N PRO A 14 18.45 21.78 -23.87
CA PRO A 14 19.54 21.35 -24.78
C PRO A 14 20.68 22.31 -24.83
N SER A 15 20.51 23.59 -24.47
CA SER A 15 21.61 24.58 -24.42
C SER A 15 22.50 24.38 -23.21
N LYS A 16 21.95 23.89 -22.09
CA LYS A 16 22.68 23.63 -20.84
C LYS A 16 23.24 22.21 -20.82
N TYR A 17 22.53 21.28 -21.42
CA TYR A 17 22.89 19.85 -21.50
C TYR A 17 22.87 19.41 -22.99
N PRO A 18 23.95 19.66 -23.75
CA PRO A 18 24.00 19.33 -25.16
C PRO A 18 23.81 17.82 -25.40
N ARG A 19 23.08 17.48 -26.46
CA ARG A 19 22.96 16.09 -26.92
C ARG A 19 24.30 15.55 -27.36
N GLY A 20 24.62 14.37 -26.89
CA GLY A 20 25.89 13.70 -27.23
C GLY A 20 26.94 13.80 -26.14
N ASP A 21 26.77 14.68 -25.17
CA ASP A 21 27.59 14.61 -23.97
C ASP A 21 27.22 13.34 -23.19
N GLN A 22 28.21 12.56 -22.86
CA GLN A 22 28.06 11.45 -21.95
C GLN A 22 27.63 12.01 -20.59
N PRO A 23 26.87 11.25 -19.77
CA PRO A 23 26.55 11.73 -18.44
C PRO A 23 27.85 12.10 -17.72
N THR A 24 27.84 13.29 -17.10
CA THR A 24 28.97 13.75 -16.28
C THR A 24 28.54 13.83 -14.84
N LYS A 25 29.48 13.71 -13.92
CA LYS A 25 29.19 13.79 -12.49
C LYS A 25 28.59 15.16 -12.11
N GLU A 26 29.08 16.22 -12.76
CA GLU A 26 28.62 17.59 -12.57
C GLU A 26 27.17 17.77 -13.02
N ASN A 27 26.81 17.25 -14.19
CA ASN A 27 25.45 17.28 -14.69
C ASN A 27 24.52 16.49 -13.76
N ASP A 28 24.93 15.30 -13.34
CA ASP A 28 24.15 14.49 -12.43
C ASP A 28 23.95 15.16 -11.06
N TYR A 29 24.95 15.86 -10.55
CA TYR A 29 24.80 16.61 -9.30
C TYR A 29 23.67 17.63 -9.37
N GLU A 30 23.50 18.32 -10.49
CA GLU A 30 22.40 19.24 -10.70
C GLU A 30 21.05 18.51 -10.97
N ILE A 31 21.06 17.51 -11.85
CA ILE A 31 19.87 16.76 -12.26
C ILE A 31 19.22 16.02 -11.07
N PHE A 32 20.05 15.49 -10.18
CA PHE A 32 19.60 14.74 -9.01
C PHE A 32 19.62 15.57 -7.72
N LEU A 33 19.60 16.90 -7.85
CA LEU A 33 19.40 17.85 -6.75
C LEU A 33 20.45 17.70 -5.63
N GLY A 34 21.70 17.43 -5.96
CA GLY A 34 22.76 17.18 -4.98
C GLY A 34 22.95 18.29 -3.94
N ALA A 35 22.61 19.53 -4.28
CA ALA A 35 22.66 20.65 -3.37
C ALA A 35 21.46 20.69 -2.37
N THR A 36 20.32 20.13 -2.74
CA THR A 36 19.08 20.19 -1.94
C THR A 36 18.73 18.86 -1.26
N ASP A 37 19.23 17.76 -1.81
CA ASP A 37 19.06 16.41 -1.26
C ASP A 37 20.41 15.66 -1.28
N PRO A 38 21.31 16.00 -0.35
CA PRO A 38 22.63 15.38 -0.28
C PRO A 38 22.58 13.88 0.04
N THR A 39 21.52 13.41 0.71
CA THR A 39 21.34 11.99 1.04
C THR A 39 21.04 11.18 -0.21
N ALA A 40 20.12 11.64 -1.06
CA ALA A 40 19.81 10.99 -2.31
C ALA A 40 21.00 11.10 -3.31
N TRP A 41 21.69 12.25 -3.33
CA TRP A 41 22.90 12.43 -4.14
C TRP A 41 23.98 11.42 -3.80
N LYS A 42 24.23 11.14 -2.54
CA LYS A 42 25.23 10.17 -2.09
C LYS A 42 25.03 8.80 -2.76
N ASN A 43 23.77 8.37 -2.88
CA ASN A 43 23.45 7.12 -3.56
C ASN A 43 23.73 7.16 -5.07
N ILE A 44 23.45 8.27 -5.73
CA ILE A 44 23.79 8.48 -7.16
C ILE A 44 25.30 8.55 -7.34
N GLU A 45 26.01 9.23 -6.42
CA GLU A 45 27.46 9.37 -6.46
C GLU A 45 28.20 8.02 -6.41
N MET A 46 27.61 6.99 -5.78
CA MET A 46 28.17 5.63 -5.79
C MET A 46 28.37 5.10 -7.21
N GLY A 47 27.50 5.47 -8.15
CA GLY A 47 27.65 5.12 -9.57
C GLY A 47 28.88 5.75 -10.23
N TRP A 48 29.47 6.79 -9.65
CA TRP A 48 30.67 7.49 -10.15
C TRP A 48 31.96 7.07 -9.43
N ALA A 49 31.91 6.13 -8.48
CA ALA A 49 33.07 5.73 -7.67
C ALA A 49 34.28 5.22 -8.49
N GLY A 50 34.07 4.75 -9.71
CA GLY A 50 35.14 4.30 -10.62
C GLY A 50 35.62 5.37 -11.63
N GLY A 51 35.16 6.61 -11.53
CA GLY A 51 35.45 7.69 -12.47
C GLY A 51 34.65 7.66 -13.78
N THR A 52 33.99 6.54 -14.07
CA THR A 52 33.00 6.38 -15.14
C THR A 52 31.66 5.91 -14.53
N TRP A 53 30.57 6.27 -15.20
CA TRP A 53 29.26 5.90 -14.72
C TRP A 53 29.05 4.39 -14.75
N ASP A 54 28.66 3.82 -13.60
CA ASP A 54 28.25 2.43 -13.43
C ASP A 54 26.96 2.39 -12.58
N GLY A 55 25.82 2.33 -13.27
CA GLY A 55 24.50 2.33 -12.61
C GLY A 55 24.22 1.10 -11.73
N SER A 56 25.01 0.02 -11.85
CA SER A 56 24.86 -1.17 -11.01
C SER A 56 25.25 -0.94 -9.55
N ARG A 57 26.00 0.12 -9.29
CA ARG A 57 26.44 0.53 -7.95
C ARG A 57 25.43 1.40 -7.22
N VAL A 58 24.42 1.90 -7.94
CA VAL A 58 23.36 2.73 -7.34
C VAL A 58 22.32 1.84 -6.71
N PRO A 59 21.92 2.08 -5.45
CA PRO A 59 20.83 1.36 -4.84
C PRO A 59 19.54 1.44 -5.68
N ASN A 60 18.80 0.35 -5.69
CA ASN A 60 17.48 0.29 -6.33
C ASN A 60 16.47 -0.27 -5.33
N THR A 61 15.73 0.60 -4.69
CA THR A 61 14.74 0.24 -3.68
C THR A 61 13.39 0.08 -4.33
N ASP A 62 12.78 -1.09 -4.18
CA ASP A 62 11.37 -1.30 -4.51
C ASP A 62 10.50 -0.86 -3.32
N TRP A 63 10.10 0.40 -3.36
CA TRP A 63 9.24 0.99 -2.34
C TRP A 63 7.86 0.36 -2.31
N CYS A 64 7.36 -0.13 -3.46
CA CYS A 64 6.06 -0.79 -3.52
C CYS A 64 6.09 -2.12 -2.78
N ASP A 65 7.13 -2.93 -2.95
CA ASP A 65 7.30 -4.19 -2.22
C ASP A 65 7.41 -3.97 -0.70
N MET A 66 8.04 -2.87 -0.28
CA MET A 66 8.14 -2.53 1.14
C MET A 66 6.80 -2.26 1.82
N VAL A 67 5.81 -1.76 1.08
CA VAL A 67 4.49 -1.37 1.62
C VAL A 67 3.40 -2.37 1.28
N THR A 68 3.65 -3.31 0.39
CA THR A 68 2.71 -4.36 0.01
C THR A 68 2.99 -5.69 0.71
N GLN A 69 2.01 -6.54 0.71
CA GLN A 69 2.06 -7.89 1.25
C GLN A 69 1.07 -8.79 0.52
N THR A 70 1.23 -10.09 0.64
CA THR A 70 0.19 -11.03 0.22
C THR A 70 -0.95 -10.98 1.24
N GLY A 71 -2.10 -10.43 0.83
CA GLY A 71 -3.29 -10.44 1.66
C GLY A 71 -3.90 -11.84 1.74
N VAL A 72 -4.33 -12.23 2.92
CA VAL A 72 -4.98 -13.52 3.16
C VAL A 72 -6.41 -13.29 3.62
N THR A 73 -7.35 -14.03 3.08
CA THR A 73 -8.76 -13.99 3.49
C THR A 73 -9.16 -15.31 4.11
N HIS A 74 -9.71 -15.26 5.32
CA HIS A 74 -10.31 -16.38 6.01
C HIS A 74 -11.81 -16.15 6.16
N GLU A 75 -12.62 -17.09 5.70
CA GLU A 75 -14.07 -17.03 5.88
C GLU A 75 -14.57 -18.35 6.46
N HIS A 76 -15.33 -18.22 7.54
CA HIS A 76 -15.93 -19.36 8.23
C HIS A 76 -17.42 -19.10 8.43
N THR A 77 -18.24 -20.04 8.04
CA THR A 77 -19.68 -19.98 8.26
C THR A 77 -20.15 -21.27 8.90
N LEU A 78 -20.87 -21.16 10.02
CA LEU A 78 -21.55 -22.25 10.65
C LEU A 78 -23.04 -22.01 10.56
N SER A 79 -23.80 -23.00 10.10
CA SER A 79 -25.25 -22.90 10.05
C SER A 79 -25.91 -24.17 10.56
N ALA A 80 -27.06 -23.99 11.15
CA ALA A 80 -27.93 -25.09 11.59
C ALA A 80 -29.38 -24.78 11.17
N SER A 81 -30.10 -25.80 10.76
CA SER A 81 -31.51 -25.71 10.46
C SER A 81 -32.22 -26.94 10.94
N GLY A 82 -33.46 -26.78 11.34
CA GLY A 82 -34.29 -27.88 11.78
C GLY A 82 -35.75 -27.46 11.91
N GLY A 83 -36.63 -28.43 12.04
CA GLY A 83 -38.04 -28.08 12.22
C GLY A 83 -38.96 -29.27 12.22
N THR A 84 -40.20 -28.95 12.42
CA THR A 84 -41.38 -29.82 12.33
C THR A 84 -42.42 -29.17 11.42
N ASP A 85 -43.56 -29.81 11.23
CA ASP A 85 -44.68 -29.22 10.47
C ASP A 85 -45.20 -27.90 11.06
N LYS A 86 -44.98 -27.69 12.35
CA LYS A 86 -45.45 -26.52 13.10
C LYS A 86 -44.40 -25.47 13.39
N MET A 87 -43.12 -25.80 13.24
CA MET A 87 -42.00 -24.91 13.52
C MET A 87 -40.83 -25.21 12.58
N LYS A 88 -40.24 -24.18 12.04
CA LYS A 88 -38.98 -24.26 11.28
C LYS A 88 -38.03 -23.20 11.81
N GLY A 89 -36.79 -23.60 12.01
CA GLY A 89 -35.74 -22.70 12.49
C GLY A 89 -34.50 -22.81 11.64
N TYR A 90 -33.85 -21.69 11.45
CA TYR A 90 -32.52 -21.57 10.84
C TYR A 90 -31.69 -20.58 11.65
N ALA A 91 -30.44 -20.93 11.92
CA ALA A 91 -29.49 -20.04 12.54
C ALA A 91 -28.17 -20.17 11.81
N SER A 92 -27.45 -19.05 11.59
CA SER A 92 -26.08 -19.06 11.11
C SER A 92 -25.26 -17.97 11.76
N ILE A 93 -23.97 -18.26 11.92
CA ILE A 93 -22.94 -17.31 12.31
C ILE A 93 -21.85 -17.38 11.26
N GLY A 94 -21.31 -16.22 10.89
CA GLY A 94 -20.22 -16.11 9.94
C GLY A 94 -19.13 -15.20 10.51
N TYR A 95 -17.91 -15.54 10.20
CA TYR A 95 -16.71 -14.79 10.49
C TYR A 95 -15.91 -14.62 9.19
N LEU A 96 -15.57 -13.39 8.86
CA LEU A 96 -14.67 -13.05 7.77
C LEU A 96 -13.54 -12.22 8.34
N ASP A 97 -12.32 -12.61 8.01
CA ASP A 97 -11.10 -11.86 8.24
C ASP A 97 -10.35 -11.71 6.92
N ASN A 98 -10.14 -10.49 6.52
CA ASN A 98 -9.51 -10.14 5.24
C ASN A 98 -8.34 -9.20 5.51
N GLU A 99 -7.13 -9.71 5.32
CA GLU A 99 -5.92 -8.91 5.35
C GLU A 99 -5.71 -8.23 4.00
N GLY A 100 -5.47 -6.92 4.01
CA GLY A 100 -5.25 -6.12 2.81
C GLY A 100 -3.90 -6.40 2.16
N THR A 101 -3.79 -6.08 0.87
CA THR A 101 -2.53 -6.15 0.12
C THR A 101 -1.57 -5.01 0.46
N VAL A 102 -2.04 -3.96 1.10
CA VAL A 102 -1.20 -2.89 1.69
C VAL A 102 -1.09 -3.15 3.18
N LYS A 103 0.14 -3.12 3.70
CA LYS A 103 0.43 -3.39 5.12
C LYS A 103 -0.38 -2.48 6.04
N GLY A 104 -0.94 -3.06 7.10
CA GLY A 104 -1.76 -2.37 8.08
C GLY A 104 -3.23 -2.18 7.67
N GLN A 105 -3.65 -2.65 6.48
CA GLN A 105 -5.05 -2.68 6.11
C GLN A 105 -5.66 -4.04 6.44
N ALA A 106 -6.80 -4.04 7.12
CA ALA A 106 -7.54 -5.25 7.44
C ALA A 106 -9.04 -4.97 7.52
N TYR A 107 -9.83 -5.99 7.28
CA TYR A 107 -11.29 -5.93 7.41
C TYR A 107 -11.79 -7.20 8.08
N THR A 108 -12.45 -7.05 9.22
CA THR A 108 -13.06 -8.16 9.96
C THR A 108 -14.57 -7.97 10.00
N ARG A 109 -15.32 -9.03 9.76
CA ARG A 109 -16.78 -9.01 9.76
C ARG A 109 -17.36 -10.23 10.48
N TYR A 110 -18.27 -9.97 11.38
CA TYR A 110 -19.11 -10.95 12.03
C TYR A 110 -20.53 -10.82 11.51
N THR A 111 -21.13 -11.92 11.12
CA THR A 111 -22.53 -11.97 10.66
C THR A 111 -23.33 -12.96 11.49
N THR A 112 -24.56 -12.61 11.81
CA THR A 112 -25.49 -13.51 12.47
C THR A 112 -26.82 -13.46 11.75
N LYS A 113 -27.41 -14.61 11.51
CA LYS A 113 -28.74 -14.73 10.92
C LYS A 113 -29.54 -15.72 11.70
N LEU A 114 -30.76 -15.32 12.08
CA LEU A 114 -31.76 -16.16 12.74
C LEU A 114 -33.07 -16.02 11.98
N SER A 115 -33.66 -17.16 11.62
CA SER A 115 -34.98 -17.21 11.01
C SER A 115 -35.80 -18.27 11.74
N LEU A 116 -37.01 -17.90 12.15
CA LEU A 116 -37.96 -18.76 12.86
C LEU A 116 -39.35 -18.59 12.26
N ASP A 117 -39.92 -19.69 11.82
CA ASP A 117 -41.30 -19.76 11.36
C ASP A 117 -42.09 -20.66 12.27
N LEU A 118 -43.17 -20.13 12.85
CA LEU A 118 -44.07 -20.83 13.77
C LEU A 118 -45.48 -20.88 13.20
N LYS A 119 -46.09 -22.04 13.21
CA LYS A 119 -47.53 -22.30 12.84
C LYS A 119 -48.25 -23.01 13.98
N PRO A 120 -48.48 -22.31 15.10
CA PRO A 120 -49.07 -22.95 16.26
C PRO A 120 -50.52 -23.45 15.99
N THR A 121 -51.22 -22.79 15.09
CA THR A 121 -52.57 -23.17 14.64
C THR A 121 -52.70 -23.03 13.13
N LYS A 122 -53.79 -23.60 12.54
CA LYS A 122 -54.04 -23.52 11.08
C LYS A 122 -54.31 -22.08 10.58
N TRP A 123 -54.70 -21.19 11.46
CA TRP A 123 -55.11 -19.82 11.14
C TRP A 123 -54.06 -18.77 11.57
N PHE A 124 -52.96 -19.18 12.25
CA PHE A 124 -51.95 -18.24 12.74
C PHE A 124 -50.53 -18.69 12.36
N ASN A 125 -49.81 -17.80 11.68
CA ASN A 125 -48.43 -17.97 11.33
C ASN A 125 -47.64 -16.81 11.89
N LEU A 126 -46.49 -17.08 12.49
CA LEU A 126 -45.53 -16.09 12.98
C LEU A 126 -44.16 -16.34 12.34
N GLY A 127 -43.62 -15.34 11.65
CA GLY A 127 -42.26 -15.36 11.13
C GLY A 127 -41.40 -14.34 11.86
N LEU A 128 -40.21 -14.75 12.27
CA LEU A 128 -39.17 -13.88 12.83
C LEU A 128 -37.92 -14.02 12.00
N ASN A 129 -37.37 -12.90 11.51
CA ASN A 129 -36.08 -12.85 10.85
C ASN A 129 -35.22 -11.77 11.50
N VAL A 130 -34.07 -12.18 12.00
CA VAL A 130 -33.07 -11.29 12.61
C VAL A 130 -31.78 -11.45 11.84
N ASN A 131 -31.20 -10.32 11.36
CA ASN A 131 -29.90 -10.28 10.74
C ASN A 131 -29.06 -9.25 11.49
N GLY A 132 -27.88 -9.66 11.93
CA GLY A 132 -26.89 -8.79 12.57
C GLY A 132 -25.58 -8.83 11.80
N THR A 133 -24.95 -7.69 11.63
CA THR A 133 -23.62 -7.59 11.08
C THR A 133 -22.83 -6.59 11.90
N PHE A 134 -21.65 -7.02 12.33
CA PHE A 134 -20.65 -6.15 12.96
C PHE A 134 -19.39 -6.23 12.11
N SER A 135 -18.83 -5.08 11.77
CA SER A 135 -17.58 -5.04 10.99
C SER A 135 -16.63 -3.99 11.54
N GLU A 136 -15.35 -4.29 11.44
CA GLU A 136 -14.25 -3.40 11.77
C GLU A 136 -13.34 -3.30 10.57
N GLN A 137 -12.95 -2.09 10.22
CA GLN A 137 -12.03 -1.85 9.11
C GLN A 137 -10.83 -1.03 9.61
N GLN A 138 -9.65 -1.56 9.37
CA GLN A 138 -8.39 -0.89 9.59
C GLN A 138 -7.89 -0.34 8.25
N TYR A 139 -7.70 0.97 8.18
CA TYR A 139 -7.29 1.65 6.94
C TYR A 139 -5.77 1.72 6.78
N GLY A 140 -5.02 1.20 7.74
CA GLY A 140 -3.57 1.33 7.77
C GLY A 140 -3.12 2.75 8.11
N SER A 141 -1.93 3.13 7.65
CA SER A 141 -1.47 4.51 7.74
C SER A 141 -2.33 5.37 6.84
N SER A 142 -3.36 5.98 7.41
CA SER A 142 -4.30 6.81 6.68
C SER A 142 -3.69 8.18 6.36
N ALA A 143 -4.16 8.74 5.28
CA ALA A 143 -3.85 10.05 4.74
C ALA A 143 -3.80 11.21 5.72
N SER A 144 -4.57 11.15 6.79
CA SER A 144 -4.68 12.27 7.73
C SER A 144 -3.41 12.48 8.56
N SER A 145 -2.61 11.44 8.78
CA SER A 145 -1.36 11.56 9.52
C SER A 145 -0.14 11.87 8.65
N VAL A 146 -0.12 11.40 7.40
CA VAL A 146 1.02 11.61 6.48
C VAL A 146 0.82 12.85 5.61
N GLY A 147 -0.38 13.06 5.07
CA GLY A 147 -0.67 14.21 4.19
C GLY A 147 -0.75 15.55 4.91
N GLN A 148 -0.95 15.58 6.23
CA GLN A 148 -0.86 16.80 7.03
C GLN A 148 0.57 17.21 7.37
N LEU A 149 1.50 16.28 7.40
CA LEU A 149 2.90 16.55 7.75
C LEU A 149 3.71 17.05 6.56
N ILE A 150 3.34 16.68 5.34
CA ILE A 150 4.09 17.07 4.13
C ILE A 150 3.09 17.52 3.05
N LYS A 151 3.02 18.83 2.85
CA LYS A 151 2.17 19.45 1.84
C LYS A 151 2.51 18.92 0.44
N GLY A 152 1.55 18.21 -0.18
CA GLY A 152 1.70 17.64 -1.52
C GLY A 152 2.06 16.15 -1.56
N MET A 153 2.22 15.48 -0.42
CA MET A 153 2.37 14.03 -0.41
C MET A 153 1.05 13.28 -0.65
N PRO A 154 1.12 12.12 -1.33
CA PRO A 154 -0.03 11.29 -1.59
C PRO A 154 -0.69 10.80 -0.29
N SER A 155 -1.99 10.66 -0.35
CA SER A 155 -2.84 10.41 0.82
C SER A 155 -2.86 8.96 1.33
N ASN A 156 -2.12 8.05 0.73
CA ASN A 156 -2.01 6.67 1.19
C ASN A 156 -0.60 6.11 0.99
N LEU A 157 -0.28 5.06 1.75
CA LEU A 157 1.05 4.47 1.78
C LEU A 157 1.51 3.94 0.40
N TYR A 158 0.59 3.35 -0.37
CA TYR A 158 0.91 2.87 -1.72
C TYR A 158 1.25 4.02 -2.68
N ALA A 159 0.46 5.09 -2.67
CA ALA A 159 0.74 6.26 -3.50
C ALA A 159 2.03 6.97 -3.06
N ALA A 160 2.35 6.98 -1.76
CA ALA A 160 3.64 7.46 -1.26
C ALA A 160 4.80 6.64 -1.81
N SER A 161 4.70 5.31 -1.81
CA SER A 161 5.75 4.43 -2.33
C SER A 161 6.04 4.65 -3.83
N THR A 162 5.02 4.97 -4.62
CA THR A 162 5.18 5.26 -6.06
C THR A 162 5.80 6.64 -6.33
N SER A 163 5.82 7.53 -5.34
CA SER A 163 6.37 8.89 -5.45
C SER A 163 7.83 8.98 -5.00
N LEU A 164 8.31 8.00 -4.27
CA LEU A 164 9.70 7.96 -3.81
C LEU A 164 10.66 7.55 -4.94
N PHE A 165 11.85 8.10 -4.89
CA PHE A 165 12.88 7.79 -5.89
C PHE A 165 13.45 6.39 -5.65
N PRO A 166 13.56 5.55 -6.68
CA PRO A 166 14.09 4.19 -6.52
C PRO A 166 15.56 4.15 -6.06
N TYR A 167 16.33 5.22 -6.30
CA TYR A 167 17.70 5.35 -5.81
C TYR A 167 17.79 5.84 -4.35
N ALA A 168 16.71 6.20 -3.72
CA ALA A 168 16.71 6.53 -2.30
C ALA A 168 16.73 5.24 -1.46
N SER A 169 17.48 5.24 -0.36
CA SER A 169 17.58 4.10 0.55
C SER A 169 16.74 4.35 1.81
N PRO A 170 15.97 3.37 2.29
CA PRO A 170 15.24 3.49 3.53
C PRO A 170 16.13 3.46 4.79
N TYR A 171 17.38 3.07 4.63
CA TYR A 171 18.35 2.90 5.72
C TYR A 171 19.66 3.60 5.40
N ASP A 172 20.30 4.14 6.42
CA ASP A 172 21.66 4.67 6.37
C ASP A 172 22.74 3.56 6.35
N GLU A 173 24.00 3.92 6.28
CA GLU A 173 25.13 2.99 6.27
C GLU A 173 25.25 2.16 7.58
N ASN A 174 24.63 2.62 8.66
CA ASN A 174 24.63 1.96 9.97
C ASN A 174 23.38 1.10 10.16
N GLY A 175 22.48 1.05 9.16
CA GLY A 175 21.22 0.32 9.23
C GLY A 175 20.11 1.06 9.99
N ASN A 176 20.28 2.36 10.32
CA ASN A 176 19.23 3.16 10.92
C ASN A 176 18.27 3.65 9.83
N ARG A 177 17.00 3.76 10.19
CA ARG A 177 15.96 4.27 9.28
C ARG A 177 16.21 5.74 8.97
N ILE A 178 16.17 6.09 7.67
CA ILE A 178 16.24 7.47 7.22
C ILE A 178 14.82 8.06 7.24
N GLU A 179 14.66 9.24 7.82
CA GLU A 179 13.45 10.06 7.71
C GLU A 179 13.66 11.08 6.57
N TYR A 180 12.75 11.07 5.58
CA TYR A 180 12.75 11.97 4.43
C TYR A 180 11.76 13.11 4.62
#